data_6cf5cf9ac6ab5456ce4c7b1682221d05
#
_entry.id   6cf5cf9ac6ab5456ce4c7b1682221d05
#
_cell.length_a   1.000
_cell.length_b   1.000
_cell.length_c   1.000
_cell.angle_alpha   90.00
_cell.angle_beta   90.00
_cell.angle_gamma   90.00
#
_symmetry.space_group_name_H-M   'P 1'
#
loop_
_entity.id
_entity.type
_entity.pdbx_description
1 polymer ?
#
loop_
_entity_poly.entity_id
_entity_poly.type
_entity_poly.pdbx_seq_one_letter_code
_entity_poly.pdbx_strand_id
1 'polypeptide(L)'
;MSDIIRLLPDSVANQIAAGEVIQRPASVIKELVENSIDAGATSVTIVLKDAGRTLIQVVDNGCGMSDTDARLAFERHATSKIRQADDLFALHTMGFRGEALASIAAIAQIDLRTMQKGASVGTRIVINGSKVESQEPEACVPGSNMMVKNIFFNVPARRKFLKKDSVELSAIMREFERLALVNIAVDFTLVHNDVTLHSLRRGSMKQRICELFGKNLDKQLIPIETDTSIVSVNGFVGLPANARKRNPLQYFMVNGRNMRHPYFHKAVMQCYERLIPADEQPNYFISLRVDPETIDVNIHPTKNEIKFENEQAIWQILTAAIRDSLGRFNAAPAIDFDVDDAPEIPVFNPDATATHDVEIDDGYNPFGAELVPPASEFFPESRPRRTASPRPTVSVNDWEKLYDDFVRKRDEGLATMVESRINTLDPGPSDPESGTAPGLEGLDTAPDEATLFTQQFGGAYILTPSQGGLMVIDQHRAHVRVLYDSYMNRASEEAFVAQATMFPDVLELSPRSHEVLTDISPRMRELGFVITHRGGTTWSIDGVPSMLKDTSPRALVEDLIESVVDTGQEVASTLHERLALSMARSGAIRRGRILSTAEMDRLIADLFRCTSPAMTPDGKNIFAIIPGDYFNRILG
;
A
#
# COMPACT_ATOMS: atom_id res chain seq x y z
N MET A 1 -34.91 29.40 -40.06
CA MET A 1 -34.32 28.85 -38.81
C MET A 1 -32.94 29.47 -38.68
N SER A 2 -32.62 30.13 -37.58
CA SER A 2 -31.27 30.67 -37.37
C SER A 2 -30.32 29.52 -37.08
N ASP A 3 -29.11 29.59 -37.62
CA ASP A 3 -28.06 28.59 -37.37
C ASP A 3 -27.79 28.44 -35.88
N ILE A 4 -27.91 27.21 -35.38
CA ILE A 4 -27.75 26.91 -33.96
C ILE A 4 -26.27 26.70 -33.59
N ILE A 5 -25.46 26.20 -34.53
CA ILE A 5 -24.03 25.92 -34.34
C ILE A 5 -23.25 27.22 -34.53
N ARG A 6 -22.44 27.59 -33.53
CA ARG A 6 -21.54 28.75 -33.56
C ARG A 6 -20.13 28.37 -33.20
N LEU A 7 -19.16 29.02 -33.84
CA LEU A 7 -17.75 28.87 -33.45
C LEU A 7 -17.54 29.48 -32.06
N LEU A 8 -16.89 28.72 -31.15
CA LEU A 8 -16.54 29.22 -29.83
C LEU A 8 -15.39 30.25 -29.92
N PRO A 9 -15.38 31.29 -29.10
CA PRO A 9 -14.21 32.14 -28.95
C PRO A 9 -12.98 31.33 -28.55
N ASP A 10 -11.80 31.67 -29.07
CA ASP A 10 -10.55 30.94 -28.82
C ASP A 10 -10.24 30.77 -27.33
N SER A 11 -10.54 31.79 -26.51
CA SER A 11 -10.35 31.73 -25.05
C SER A 11 -11.19 30.60 -24.39
N VAL A 12 -12.44 30.41 -24.84
CA VAL A 12 -13.34 29.37 -24.33
C VAL A 12 -12.91 27.99 -24.83
N ALA A 13 -12.57 27.91 -26.13
CA ALA A 13 -12.06 26.68 -26.72
C ALA A 13 -10.76 26.22 -26.02
N ASN A 14 -9.88 27.17 -25.70
CA ASN A 14 -8.64 26.92 -24.96
C ASN A 14 -8.88 26.43 -23.52
N GLN A 15 -9.87 27.01 -22.82
CA GLN A 15 -10.22 26.57 -21.46
C GLN A 15 -10.84 25.16 -21.44
N ILE A 16 -11.65 24.82 -22.45
CA ILE A 16 -12.24 23.46 -22.57
C ILE A 16 -11.14 22.44 -22.80
N ALA A 17 -10.27 22.66 -23.80
CA ALA A 17 -9.17 21.76 -24.11
C ALA A 17 -8.13 21.66 -22.97
N ALA A 18 -7.81 22.81 -22.32
CA ALA A 18 -6.98 22.80 -21.11
C ALA A 18 -7.54 21.86 -20.03
N GLY A 19 -8.85 21.70 -20.02
CA GLY A 19 -9.52 20.83 -19.08
C GLY A 19 -9.36 19.35 -19.28
N GLU A 20 -9.09 18.96 -20.47
CA GLU A 20 -8.81 17.54 -20.79
C GLU A 20 -7.36 17.19 -20.43
N VAL A 21 -6.44 18.14 -20.54
CA VAL A 21 -5.01 17.95 -20.28
C VAL A 21 -4.66 18.20 -18.81
N ILE A 22 -5.11 19.33 -18.25
CA ILE A 22 -4.75 19.77 -16.90
C ILE A 22 -5.97 19.68 -15.98
N GLN A 23 -6.02 18.64 -15.19
CA GLN A 23 -7.10 18.38 -14.23
C GLN A 23 -6.77 18.86 -12.82
N ARG A 24 -5.48 18.92 -12.45
CA ARG A 24 -5.01 19.24 -11.11
C ARG A 24 -3.56 19.76 -11.12
N PRO A 25 -3.04 20.35 -10.03
CA PRO A 25 -1.67 20.85 -9.92
C PRO A 25 -0.59 19.80 -10.29
N ALA A 26 -0.79 18.53 -9.90
CA ALA A 26 0.12 17.43 -10.24
C ALA A 26 0.31 17.26 -11.76
N SER A 27 -0.73 17.52 -12.58
CA SER A 27 -0.62 17.46 -14.04
C SER A 27 0.29 18.54 -14.60
N VAL A 28 0.25 19.74 -14.02
CA VAL A 28 1.16 20.85 -14.40
C VAL A 28 2.60 20.47 -14.13
N ILE A 29 2.88 19.95 -12.94
CA ILE A 29 4.25 19.53 -12.55
C ILE A 29 4.76 18.45 -13.49
N LYS A 30 3.94 17.45 -13.79
CA LYS A 30 4.30 16.39 -14.75
C LYS A 30 4.75 16.98 -16.07
N GLU A 31 3.92 17.81 -16.71
CA GLU A 31 4.22 18.37 -18.03
C GLU A 31 5.46 19.31 -18.01
N LEU A 32 5.61 20.13 -16.96
CA LEU A 32 6.76 21.05 -16.87
C LEU A 32 8.07 20.28 -16.65
N VAL A 33 8.08 19.29 -15.76
CA VAL A 33 9.28 18.49 -15.49
C VAL A 33 9.64 17.62 -16.70
N GLU A 34 8.66 17.00 -17.38
CA GLU A 34 8.90 16.29 -18.64
C GLU A 34 9.52 17.20 -19.71
N ASN A 35 9.08 18.45 -19.81
CA ASN A 35 9.67 19.43 -20.72
C ASN A 35 11.10 19.80 -20.33
N SER A 36 11.41 19.95 -19.03
CA SER A 36 12.76 20.23 -18.55
C SER A 36 13.71 19.06 -18.86
N ILE A 37 13.24 17.81 -18.71
CA ILE A 37 14.02 16.61 -19.05
C ILE A 37 14.26 16.53 -20.56
N ASP A 38 13.22 16.76 -21.37
CA ASP A 38 13.32 16.78 -22.84
C ASP A 38 14.26 17.91 -23.32
N ALA A 39 14.40 19.02 -22.56
CA ALA A 39 15.38 20.10 -22.79
C ALA A 39 16.81 19.73 -22.37
N GLY A 40 17.06 18.49 -21.92
CA GLY A 40 18.36 18.01 -21.50
C GLY A 40 18.85 18.60 -20.17
N ALA A 41 17.92 18.90 -19.25
CA ALA A 41 18.27 19.37 -17.93
C ALA A 41 18.96 18.29 -17.11
N THR A 42 20.02 18.66 -16.39
CA THR A 42 20.72 17.81 -15.42
C THR A 42 20.35 18.14 -13.98
N SER A 43 19.64 19.25 -13.75
CA SER A 43 19.12 19.65 -12.44
C SER A 43 17.76 20.34 -12.64
N VAL A 44 16.78 19.92 -11.83
CA VAL A 44 15.43 20.45 -11.82
C VAL A 44 15.03 20.78 -10.38
N THR A 45 14.67 22.03 -10.13
CA THR A 45 14.14 22.48 -8.84
C THR A 45 12.67 22.83 -8.97
N ILE A 46 11.84 22.24 -8.12
CA ILE A 46 10.39 22.45 -8.07
C ILE A 46 10.06 23.16 -6.77
N VAL A 47 9.43 24.33 -6.84
CA VAL A 47 8.98 25.09 -5.67
C VAL A 47 7.48 25.23 -5.71
N LEU A 48 6.83 24.89 -4.61
CA LEU A 48 5.38 24.88 -4.44
C LEU A 48 4.96 25.77 -3.29
N LYS A 49 3.85 26.51 -3.49
CA LYS A 49 3.12 27.18 -2.40
C LYS A 49 1.67 26.73 -2.42
N ASP A 50 1.12 26.44 -1.24
CA ASP A 50 -0.26 25.99 -1.03
C ASP A 50 -0.60 24.78 -1.92
N ALA A 51 0.27 23.74 -1.88
CA ALA A 51 0.15 22.54 -2.70
C ALA A 51 -0.05 22.82 -4.21
N GLY A 52 0.62 23.87 -4.71
CA GLY A 52 0.56 24.28 -6.12
C GLY A 52 -0.66 25.13 -6.51
N ARG A 53 -1.50 25.54 -5.59
CA ARG A 53 -2.64 26.43 -5.87
C ARG A 53 -2.20 27.87 -6.16
N THR A 54 -1.30 28.37 -5.32
CA THR A 54 -0.78 29.74 -5.42
C THR A 54 0.42 29.82 -6.34
N LEU A 55 1.36 28.86 -6.24
CA LEU A 55 2.57 28.82 -7.04
C LEU A 55 3.02 27.38 -7.33
N ILE A 56 3.30 27.13 -8.61
CA ILE A 56 4.14 26.04 -9.09
C ILE A 56 5.28 26.68 -9.87
N GLN A 57 6.50 26.53 -9.39
CA GLN A 57 7.70 27.01 -10.07
C GLN A 57 8.61 25.83 -10.39
N VAL A 58 9.04 25.73 -11.65
CA VAL A 58 10.01 24.73 -12.11
C VAL A 58 11.20 25.47 -12.70
N VAL A 59 12.36 25.22 -12.13
CA VAL A 59 13.64 25.81 -12.57
C VAL A 59 14.52 24.68 -13.09
N ASP A 60 14.99 24.80 -14.32
CA ASP A 60 15.88 23.84 -14.94
C ASP A 60 17.14 24.51 -15.54
N ASN A 61 18.17 23.71 -15.77
CA ASN A 61 19.41 24.11 -16.43
C ASN A 61 19.51 23.50 -17.85
N GLY A 62 18.39 23.28 -18.52
CA GLY A 62 18.32 22.72 -19.87
C GLY A 62 18.88 23.63 -20.96
N CYS A 63 18.49 23.40 -22.20
CA CYS A 63 18.96 24.20 -23.35
C CYS A 63 18.42 25.64 -23.34
N GLY A 64 17.32 25.91 -22.62
CA GLY A 64 16.60 27.19 -22.68
C GLY A 64 15.90 27.44 -24.03
N MET A 65 15.31 28.63 -24.19
CA MET A 65 14.56 28.99 -25.37
C MET A 65 15.07 30.33 -25.92
N SER A 66 14.98 30.53 -27.24
CA SER A 66 15.15 31.83 -27.86
C SER A 66 13.94 32.74 -27.55
N ASP A 67 14.06 34.04 -27.82
CA ASP A 67 12.96 34.99 -27.68
C ASP A 67 11.72 34.56 -28.48
N THR A 68 11.91 34.13 -29.71
CA THR A 68 10.85 33.65 -30.59
C THR A 68 10.24 32.33 -30.10
N ASP A 69 11.10 31.35 -29.75
CA ASP A 69 10.62 30.05 -29.27
C ASP A 69 9.88 30.15 -27.94
N ALA A 70 10.32 31.05 -27.04
CA ALA A 70 9.69 31.28 -25.76
C ALA A 70 8.25 31.75 -25.92
N ARG A 71 7.95 32.56 -26.96
CA ARG A 71 6.60 32.96 -27.30
C ARG A 71 5.81 31.84 -27.98
N LEU A 72 6.39 31.21 -28.98
CA LEU A 72 5.77 30.11 -29.75
C LEU A 72 5.43 28.92 -28.89
N ALA A 73 6.18 28.67 -27.82
CA ALA A 73 5.94 27.53 -26.90
C ALA A 73 4.55 27.54 -26.24
N PHE A 74 3.87 28.70 -26.19
CA PHE A 74 2.51 28.83 -25.67
C PHE A 74 1.43 28.83 -26.74
N GLU A 75 1.81 28.72 -28.02
CA GLU A 75 0.85 28.51 -29.11
C GLU A 75 0.47 27.01 -29.22
N ARG A 76 -0.76 26.76 -29.66
CA ARG A 76 -1.23 25.39 -29.87
C ARG A 76 -0.52 24.74 -31.05
N HIS A 77 -0.25 23.44 -30.91
CA HIS A 77 0.42 22.64 -31.92
C HIS A 77 1.86 23.08 -32.24
N ALA A 78 2.43 23.99 -31.44
CA ALA A 78 3.83 24.35 -31.53
C ALA A 78 4.69 23.34 -30.74
N THR A 79 5.55 22.63 -31.42
CA THR A 79 6.46 21.64 -30.82
C THR A 79 7.79 21.61 -31.55
N SER A 80 8.86 21.42 -30.79
CA SER A 80 10.22 21.17 -31.33
C SER A 80 10.53 19.68 -31.50
N LYS A 81 9.60 18.79 -31.06
CA LYS A 81 9.87 17.37 -30.80
C LYS A 81 9.48 16.44 -31.94
N ILE A 82 8.53 16.82 -32.77
CA ILE A 82 8.07 16.10 -33.97
C ILE A 82 7.97 17.06 -35.16
N ARG A 83 8.29 16.59 -36.35
CA ARG A 83 8.22 17.36 -37.60
C ARG A 83 7.42 16.64 -38.68
N GLN A 84 7.42 15.32 -38.66
CA GLN A 84 6.75 14.47 -39.63
C GLN A 84 5.86 13.45 -38.94
N ALA A 85 4.90 12.86 -39.67
CA ALA A 85 3.99 11.86 -39.14
C ALA A 85 4.72 10.58 -38.68
N ASP A 86 5.80 10.26 -39.34
CA ASP A 86 6.64 9.08 -39.02
C ASP A 86 7.35 9.20 -37.66
N ASP A 87 7.62 10.43 -37.20
CA ASP A 87 8.21 10.67 -35.87
C ASP A 87 7.29 10.19 -34.72
N LEU A 88 5.98 10.02 -35.01
CA LEU A 88 5.02 9.51 -34.02
C LEU A 88 5.24 8.02 -33.67
N PHE A 89 5.88 7.26 -34.56
CA PHE A 89 6.17 5.84 -34.35
C PHE A 89 7.53 5.59 -33.67
N ALA A 90 8.40 6.61 -33.63
CA ALA A 90 9.73 6.53 -33.00
C ALA A 90 9.92 7.64 -31.93
N LEU A 91 8.99 7.72 -30.98
CA LEU A 91 9.00 8.75 -29.96
C LEU A 91 10.10 8.51 -28.90
N HIS A 92 11.16 9.34 -28.95
CA HIS A 92 12.22 9.35 -27.93
C HIS A 92 12.00 10.39 -26.82
N THR A 93 11.09 11.37 -27.01
CA THR A 93 10.80 12.44 -26.06
C THR A 93 9.56 12.11 -25.22
N MET A 94 9.49 12.62 -23.97
CA MET A 94 8.35 12.41 -23.09
C MET A 94 7.09 13.14 -23.57
N GLY A 95 7.22 14.39 -24.05
CA GLY A 95 6.16 15.18 -24.66
C GLY A 95 6.27 15.25 -26.17
N PHE A 96 5.16 15.39 -26.92
CA PHE A 96 5.16 15.57 -28.39
C PHE A 96 4.01 16.43 -28.95
N ARG A 97 2.89 16.60 -28.22
CA ARG A 97 1.64 17.18 -28.75
C ARG A 97 1.69 18.70 -28.93
N GLY A 98 2.59 19.44 -28.26
CA GLY A 98 2.63 20.91 -28.32
C GLY A 98 1.39 21.61 -27.74
N GLU A 99 0.70 21.00 -26.76
CA GLU A 99 -0.55 21.53 -26.20
C GLU A 99 -0.44 21.83 -24.70
N ALA A 100 0.55 21.30 -23.99
CA ALA A 100 0.64 21.38 -22.54
C ALA A 100 0.83 22.82 -22.05
N LEU A 101 1.81 23.56 -22.58
CA LEU A 101 2.08 24.93 -22.16
C LEU A 101 0.93 25.88 -22.54
N ALA A 102 0.35 25.73 -23.73
CA ALA A 102 -0.84 26.46 -24.15
C ALA A 102 -2.03 26.23 -23.21
N SER A 103 -2.24 24.96 -22.79
CA SER A 103 -3.27 24.57 -21.83
C SER A 103 -3.02 25.14 -20.44
N ILE A 104 -1.79 25.15 -19.96
CA ILE A 104 -1.44 25.74 -18.66
C ILE A 104 -1.66 27.25 -18.70
N ALA A 105 -1.22 27.94 -19.76
CA ALA A 105 -1.39 29.38 -19.94
C ALA A 105 -2.87 29.82 -20.02
N ALA A 106 -3.76 28.94 -20.52
CA ALA A 106 -5.19 29.18 -20.58
C ALA A 106 -5.88 29.27 -19.22
N ILE A 107 -5.33 28.62 -18.20
CA ILE A 107 -5.97 28.46 -16.88
C ILE A 107 -5.16 29.03 -15.71
N ALA A 108 -4.00 29.61 -15.97
CA ALA A 108 -3.10 30.15 -14.97
C ALA A 108 -2.43 31.46 -15.43
N GLN A 109 -1.72 32.09 -14.51
CA GLN A 109 -0.84 33.21 -14.78
C GLN A 109 0.59 32.72 -14.88
N ILE A 110 1.26 32.97 -16.00
CA ILE A 110 2.61 32.47 -16.29
C ILE A 110 3.62 33.61 -16.21
N ASP A 111 4.78 33.35 -15.62
CA ASP A 111 5.98 34.17 -15.65
C ASP A 111 7.15 33.28 -16.04
N LEU A 112 7.53 33.27 -17.29
CA LEU A 112 8.64 32.48 -17.84
C LEU A 112 9.87 33.38 -17.97
N ARG A 113 11.00 32.88 -17.48
CA ARG A 113 12.33 33.45 -17.71
C ARG A 113 13.20 32.37 -18.30
N THR A 114 13.79 32.62 -19.46
CA THR A 114 14.57 31.59 -20.16
C THR A 114 15.72 32.22 -20.92
N MET A 115 16.82 31.47 -21.02
CA MET A 115 18.01 31.87 -21.77
C MET A 115 18.68 30.65 -22.38
N GLN A 116 19.03 30.74 -23.65
CA GLN A 116 19.83 29.67 -24.28
C GLN A 116 21.28 29.70 -23.79
N LYS A 117 21.90 28.53 -23.77
CA LYS A 117 23.34 28.40 -23.46
C LYS A 117 24.18 29.18 -24.47
N GLY A 118 25.00 30.14 -23.99
CA GLY A 118 25.84 30.98 -24.83
C GLY A 118 25.19 32.31 -25.25
N ALA A 119 23.92 32.55 -24.96
CA ALA A 119 23.29 33.87 -25.14
C ALA A 119 23.77 34.85 -24.07
N SER A 120 23.81 36.13 -24.39
CA SER A 120 24.21 37.20 -23.46
C SER A 120 23.04 37.73 -22.64
N VAL A 121 21.82 37.60 -23.15
CA VAL A 121 20.59 38.10 -22.52
C VAL A 121 19.50 37.06 -22.71
N GLY A 122 18.69 36.86 -21.69
CA GLY A 122 17.53 35.99 -21.73
C GLY A 122 16.24 36.81 -22.00
N THR A 123 15.12 36.13 -21.95
CA THR A 123 13.80 36.65 -22.20
C THR A 123 12.87 36.36 -21.03
N ARG A 124 12.10 37.36 -20.61
CA ARG A 124 10.98 37.18 -19.69
C ARG A 124 9.67 37.38 -20.45
N ILE A 125 8.74 36.46 -20.26
CA ILE A 125 7.39 36.53 -20.82
C ILE A 125 6.38 36.39 -19.68
N VAL A 126 5.41 37.32 -19.66
CA VAL A 126 4.27 37.26 -18.75
C VAL A 126 3.01 37.03 -19.54
N ILE A 127 2.24 35.99 -19.14
CA ILE A 127 0.99 35.57 -19.80
C ILE A 127 -0.11 35.47 -18.75
N ASN A 128 -1.29 35.98 -19.07
CA ASN A 128 -2.46 35.91 -18.21
C ASN A 128 -3.67 35.39 -19.00
N GLY A 129 -4.10 34.14 -18.71
CA GLY A 129 -5.26 33.53 -19.38
C GLY A 129 -5.12 33.46 -20.90
N SER A 130 -4.03 32.94 -21.43
CA SER A 130 -3.63 32.85 -22.85
C SER A 130 -3.29 34.22 -23.50
N LYS A 131 -3.31 35.32 -22.77
CA LYS A 131 -2.99 36.62 -23.31
C LYS A 131 -1.60 37.05 -22.84
N VAL A 132 -0.69 37.31 -23.79
CA VAL A 132 0.66 37.81 -23.49
C VAL A 132 0.53 39.28 -23.05
N GLU A 133 1.00 39.59 -21.86
CA GLU A 133 1.01 40.92 -21.27
C GLU A 133 2.31 41.66 -21.58
N SER A 134 3.45 41.00 -21.40
CA SER A 134 4.76 41.55 -21.71
C SER A 134 5.74 40.49 -22.20
N GLN A 135 6.69 40.91 -23.02
CA GLN A 135 7.86 40.14 -23.42
C GLN A 135 9.05 41.10 -23.45
N GLU A 136 10.01 40.88 -22.57
CA GLU A 136 11.11 41.81 -22.34
C GLU A 136 12.44 41.05 -22.20
N PRO A 137 13.56 41.64 -22.66
CA PRO A 137 14.88 41.06 -22.36
C PRO A 137 15.15 41.15 -20.85
N GLU A 138 15.59 40.06 -20.24
CA GLU A 138 15.93 40.00 -18.82
C GLU A 138 17.21 39.20 -18.60
N ALA A 139 18.04 39.64 -17.67
CA ALA A 139 19.24 38.90 -17.27
C ALA A 139 18.81 37.69 -16.42
N CYS A 140 19.06 36.50 -16.92
CA CYS A 140 18.78 35.25 -16.22
C CYS A 140 19.88 34.20 -16.46
N VAL A 141 19.85 33.12 -15.74
CA VAL A 141 20.77 31.99 -15.94
C VAL A 141 20.32 31.11 -17.12
N PRO A 142 21.24 30.46 -17.84
CA PRO A 142 20.89 29.51 -18.90
C PRO A 142 19.97 28.40 -18.40
N GLY A 143 18.92 28.09 -19.17
CA GLY A 143 17.86 27.18 -18.82
C GLY A 143 16.51 27.85 -18.83
N SER A 144 15.54 27.31 -18.06
CA SER A 144 14.21 27.90 -17.95
C SER A 144 13.75 27.96 -16.48
N ASN A 145 13.08 29.06 -16.14
CA ASN A 145 12.40 29.24 -14.86
C ASN A 145 10.94 29.58 -15.16
N MET A 146 10.08 28.57 -15.02
CA MET A 146 8.65 28.66 -15.29
C MET A 146 7.88 28.78 -14.00
N MET A 147 7.19 29.91 -13.79
CA MET A 147 6.29 30.14 -12.67
C MET A 147 4.85 30.10 -13.14
N VAL A 148 4.07 29.17 -12.62
CA VAL A 148 2.63 29.04 -12.82
C VAL A 148 1.94 29.51 -11.55
N LYS A 149 1.24 30.63 -11.62
CA LYS A 149 0.61 31.27 -10.46
C LYS A 149 -0.91 31.17 -10.57
N ASN A 150 -1.57 31.01 -9.41
CA ASN A 150 -3.04 31.05 -9.27
C ASN A 150 -3.77 30.11 -10.25
N ILE A 151 -3.43 28.83 -10.24
CA ILE A 151 -4.06 27.84 -11.13
C ILE A 151 -5.59 27.89 -11.02
N PHE A 152 -6.29 27.81 -12.17
CA PHE A 152 -7.75 27.94 -12.30
C PHE A 152 -8.33 29.29 -11.84
N PHE A 153 -7.54 30.39 -11.88
CA PHE A 153 -8.03 31.71 -11.45
C PHE A 153 -9.25 32.16 -12.27
N ASN A 154 -9.28 31.82 -13.57
CA ASN A 154 -10.34 32.15 -14.52
C ASN A 154 -11.36 31.02 -14.75
N VAL A 155 -11.28 29.92 -14.01
CA VAL A 155 -12.19 28.76 -14.08
C VAL A 155 -12.74 28.45 -12.69
N PRO A 156 -13.68 29.26 -12.14
CA PRO A 156 -14.14 29.14 -10.75
C PRO A 156 -14.71 27.76 -10.40
N ALA A 157 -15.39 27.10 -11.34
CA ALA A 157 -15.93 25.75 -11.14
C ALA A 157 -14.81 24.77 -10.78
N ARG A 158 -13.71 24.73 -11.55
CA ARG A 158 -12.57 23.84 -11.28
C ARG A 158 -11.83 24.19 -10.01
N ARG A 159 -11.67 25.49 -9.70
CA ARG A 159 -11.07 25.94 -8.45
C ARG A 159 -11.81 25.40 -7.23
N LYS A 160 -13.16 25.27 -7.29
CA LYS A 160 -13.99 24.66 -6.23
C LYS A 160 -13.79 23.14 -6.13
N PHE A 161 -13.42 22.46 -7.21
CA PHE A 161 -13.17 21.02 -7.22
C PHE A 161 -11.76 20.63 -6.74
N LEU A 162 -10.85 21.59 -6.53
CA LEU A 162 -9.56 21.32 -5.91
C LEU A 162 -9.77 20.79 -4.49
N LYS A 163 -9.16 19.65 -4.21
CA LYS A 163 -9.23 19.01 -2.90
C LYS A 163 -8.37 19.77 -1.88
N LYS A 164 -8.37 19.37 -0.61
CA LYS A 164 -7.50 19.93 0.43
C LYS A 164 -6.03 19.88 0.03
N ASP A 165 -5.22 20.77 0.58
CA ASP A 165 -3.81 20.92 0.23
C ASP A 165 -3.01 19.64 0.46
N SER A 166 -3.27 18.89 1.56
CA SER A 166 -2.64 17.60 1.82
C SER A 166 -2.91 16.55 0.73
N VAL A 167 -4.12 16.57 0.14
CA VAL A 167 -4.51 15.64 -0.94
C VAL A 167 -3.87 16.04 -2.27
N GLU A 168 -3.82 17.34 -2.58
CA GLU A 168 -3.16 17.83 -3.79
C GLU A 168 -1.64 17.60 -3.68
N LEU A 169 -1.03 17.87 -2.52
CA LEU A 169 0.37 17.59 -2.28
C LEU A 169 0.69 16.10 -2.42
N SER A 170 -0.14 15.21 -1.86
CA SER A 170 0.03 13.76 -2.02
C SER A 170 -0.03 13.31 -3.48
N ALA A 171 -0.85 13.98 -4.32
CA ALA A 171 -0.89 13.69 -5.74
C ALA A 171 0.36 14.19 -6.47
N ILE A 172 0.85 15.38 -6.09
CA ILE A 172 2.11 15.96 -6.59
C ILE A 172 3.29 15.05 -6.24
N MET A 173 3.38 14.60 -4.98
CA MET A 173 4.43 13.71 -4.52
C MET A 173 4.47 12.41 -5.34
N ARG A 174 3.32 11.81 -5.62
CA ARG A 174 3.24 10.60 -6.46
C ARG A 174 3.75 10.82 -7.89
N GLU A 175 3.43 11.96 -8.51
CA GLU A 175 3.96 12.26 -9.84
C GLU A 175 5.46 12.58 -9.79
N PHE A 176 5.92 13.31 -8.77
CA PHE A 176 7.33 13.58 -8.54
C PHE A 176 8.14 12.27 -8.34
N GLU A 177 7.65 11.34 -7.51
CA GLU A 177 8.27 10.03 -7.29
C GLU A 177 8.43 9.26 -8.62
N ARG A 178 7.39 9.24 -9.47
CA ARG A 178 7.42 8.59 -10.79
C ARG A 178 8.46 9.22 -11.71
N LEU A 179 8.50 10.55 -11.78
CA LEU A 179 9.44 11.27 -12.62
C LEU A 179 10.88 11.09 -12.14
N ALA A 180 11.11 11.13 -10.82
CA ALA A 180 12.42 10.97 -10.22
C ALA A 180 12.99 9.56 -10.34
N LEU A 181 12.13 8.51 -10.25
CA LEU A 181 12.54 7.11 -10.43
C LEU A 181 12.98 6.79 -11.85
N VAL A 182 12.31 7.39 -12.83
CA VAL A 182 12.64 7.18 -14.25
C VAL A 182 13.92 7.93 -14.63
N ASN A 183 14.13 9.12 -14.06
CA ASN A 183 15.21 10.02 -14.46
C ASN A 183 16.33 10.07 -13.41
N ILE A 184 16.98 8.93 -13.17
CA ILE A 184 18.05 8.78 -12.16
C ILE A 184 19.30 9.63 -12.44
N ALA A 185 19.51 10.06 -13.69
CA ALA A 185 20.63 10.89 -14.10
C ALA A 185 20.42 12.41 -13.85
N VAL A 186 19.24 12.81 -13.34
CA VAL A 186 18.88 14.21 -13.06
C VAL A 186 18.84 14.45 -11.56
N ASP A 187 19.43 15.57 -11.12
CA ASP A 187 19.30 16.06 -9.74
C ASP A 187 17.92 16.70 -9.56
N PHE A 188 17.16 16.31 -8.54
CA PHE A 188 15.84 16.87 -8.24
C PHE A 188 15.80 17.50 -6.85
N THR A 189 15.23 18.71 -6.77
CA THR A 189 14.90 19.35 -5.49
C THR A 189 13.43 19.72 -5.48
N LEU A 190 12.71 19.30 -4.45
CA LEU A 190 11.31 19.64 -4.24
C LEU A 190 11.17 20.42 -2.93
N VAL A 191 10.64 21.66 -3.05
CA VAL A 191 10.40 22.57 -1.92
C VAL A 191 8.91 22.88 -1.84
N HIS A 192 8.33 22.80 -0.65
CA HIS A 192 6.94 23.16 -0.37
C HIS A 192 6.87 24.11 0.82
N ASN A 193 6.24 25.28 0.62
CA ASN A 193 6.13 26.30 1.66
C ASN A 193 7.47 26.61 2.36
N ASP A 194 8.52 26.80 1.54
CA ASP A 194 9.89 27.10 1.96
C ASP A 194 10.61 25.95 2.72
N VAL A 195 9.98 24.77 2.82
CA VAL A 195 10.59 23.56 3.38
C VAL A 195 11.01 22.61 2.25
N THR A 196 12.26 22.14 2.29
CA THR A 196 12.75 21.14 1.32
C THR A 196 12.23 19.75 1.70
N LEU A 197 11.33 19.20 0.86
CA LEU A 197 10.78 17.86 1.05
C LEU A 197 11.73 16.78 0.52
N HIS A 198 12.31 17.01 -0.65
CA HIS A 198 13.28 16.09 -1.28
C HIS A 198 14.47 16.84 -1.86
N SER A 199 15.66 16.25 -1.70
CA SER A 199 16.88 16.67 -2.37
C SER A 199 17.59 15.42 -2.88
N LEU A 200 17.35 15.08 -4.16
CA LEU A 200 17.77 13.83 -4.78
C LEU A 200 18.95 14.09 -5.70
N ARG A 201 20.05 13.39 -5.49
CA ARG A 201 21.24 13.49 -6.34
C ARG A 201 21.17 12.45 -7.45
N ARG A 202 21.76 12.75 -8.61
CA ARG A 202 21.98 11.76 -9.67
C ARG A 202 22.77 10.58 -9.13
N GLY A 203 22.39 9.36 -9.47
CA GLY A 203 23.03 8.16 -8.94
C GLY A 203 22.43 6.88 -9.47
N SER A 204 22.59 5.78 -8.73
CA SER A 204 22.01 4.50 -9.09
C SER A 204 20.51 4.45 -8.80
N MET A 205 19.81 3.53 -9.45
CA MET A 205 18.37 3.30 -9.18
C MET A 205 18.12 2.93 -7.72
N LYS A 206 18.96 2.09 -7.11
CA LYS A 206 18.85 1.69 -5.71
C LYS A 206 18.98 2.88 -4.77
N GLN A 207 19.97 3.74 -4.99
CA GLN A 207 20.16 4.96 -4.22
C GLN A 207 18.94 5.88 -4.33
N ARG A 208 18.40 6.09 -5.56
CA ARG A 208 17.22 6.90 -5.80
C ARG A 208 15.98 6.36 -5.07
N ILE A 209 15.78 5.03 -5.06
CA ILE A 209 14.69 4.39 -4.30
C ILE A 209 14.84 4.66 -2.80
N CYS A 210 16.04 4.50 -2.26
CA CYS A 210 16.30 4.74 -0.84
C CYS A 210 16.14 6.22 -0.43
N GLU A 211 16.53 7.16 -1.30
CA GLU A 211 16.34 8.60 -1.08
C GLU A 211 14.86 9.01 -1.10
N LEU A 212 14.04 8.37 -1.95
CA LEU A 212 12.61 8.65 -2.06
C LEU A 212 11.77 8.02 -0.95
N PHE A 213 12.02 6.75 -0.63
CA PHE A 213 11.12 5.94 0.20
C PHE A 213 11.71 5.51 1.54
N GLY A 214 12.95 5.88 1.81
CA GLY A 214 13.64 5.61 3.08
C GLY A 214 14.78 4.59 2.98
N LYS A 215 15.81 4.78 3.81
CA LYS A 215 17.04 3.99 3.82
C LYS A 215 16.83 2.52 4.16
N ASN A 216 15.77 2.20 4.91
CA ASN A 216 15.44 0.82 5.30
C ASN A 216 15.18 -0.10 4.10
N LEU A 217 14.77 0.46 2.94
CA LEU A 217 14.57 -0.31 1.72
C LEU A 217 15.86 -0.91 1.15
N ASP A 218 17.02 -0.37 1.50
CA ASP A 218 18.31 -0.88 1.01
C ASP A 218 18.51 -2.38 1.29
N LYS A 219 18.14 -2.83 2.49
CA LYS A 219 18.22 -4.23 2.93
C LYS A 219 17.02 -5.09 2.51
N GLN A 220 15.97 -4.48 1.98
CA GLN A 220 14.69 -5.13 1.67
C GLN A 220 14.50 -5.43 0.18
N LEU A 221 15.45 -5.04 -0.66
CA LEU A 221 15.35 -5.13 -2.11
C LEU A 221 16.35 -6.14 -2.69
N ILE A 222 15.84 -7.03 -3.53
CA ILE A 222 16.61 -8.01 -4.30
C ILE A 222 16.78 -7.48 -5.73
N PRO A 223 17.98 -7.43 -6.29
CA PRO A 223 18.21 -6.99 -7.66
C PRO A 223 17.68 -8.03 -8.67
N ILE A 224 17.14 -7.54 -9.78
CA ILE A 224 16.76 -8.32 -10.95
C ILE A 224 17.55 -7.77 -12.13
N GLU A 225 18.23 -8.66 -12.85
CA GLU A 225 18.92 -8.31 -14.07
C GLU A 225 18.83 -9.48 -15.05
N THR A 226 18.22 -9.25 -16.20
CA THR A 226 18.07 -10.24 -17.27
C THR A 226 18.06 -9.51 -18.61
N ASP A 227 18.94 -9.92 -19.50
CA ASP A 227 19.03 -9.36 -20.84
C ASP A 227 18.70 -10.42 -21.88
N THR A 228 17.77 -10.11 -22.76
CA THR A 228 17.32 -10.97 -23.86
C THR A 228 17.16 -10.16 -25.13
N SER A 229 16.99 -10.83 -26.27
CA SER A 229 16.75 -10.16 -27.56
C SER A 229 15.39 -9.45 -27.64
N ILE A 230 14.43 -9.75 -26.76
CA ILE A 230 13.07 -9.19 -26.78
C ILE A 230 12.96 -8.04 -25.78
N VAL A 231 13.52 -8.22 -24.58
CA VAL A 231 13.43 -7.26 -23.47
C VAL A 231 14.65 -7.38 -22.55
N SER A 232 15.17 -6.24 -22.13
CA SER A 232 16.12 -6.15 -21.03
C SER A 232 15.36 -5.74 -19.76
N VAL A 233 15.42 -6.57 -18.73
CA VAL A 233 14.72 -6.38 -17.45
C VAL A 233 15.76 -6.02 -16.40
N ASN A 234 15.63 -4.84 -15.79
CA ASN A 234 16.50 -4.36 -14.73
C ASN A 234 15.64 -3.82 -13.58
N GLY A 235 16.11 -3.95 -12.35
CA GLY A 235 15.43 -3.34 -11.23
C GLY A 235 15.54 -4.10 -9.93
N PHE A 236 14.50 -3.95 -9.10
CA PHE A 236 14.47 -4.51 -7.75
C PHE A 236 13.09 -5.05 -7.42
N VAL A 237 13.05 -6.17 -6.70
CA VAL A 237 11.84 -6.70 -6.05
C VAL A 237 12.04 -6.80 -4.56
N GLY A 238 10.99 -6.63 -3.79
CA GLY A 238 11.02 -6.68 -2.33
C GLY A 238 11.15 -8.10 -1.80
N LEU A 239 11.82 -8.24 -0.66
CA LEU A 239 11.82 -9.48 0.11
C LEU A 239 10.37 -9.88 0.47
N PRO A 240 10.00 -11.17 0.41
CA PRO A 240 8.68 -11.63 0.82
C PRO A 240 8.30 -11.22 2.24
N ALA A 241 9.25 -11.23 3.19
CA ALA A 241 9.03 -10.82 4.57
C ALA A 241 8.62 -9.34 4.73
N ASN A 242 8.85 -8.50 3.72
CA ASN A 242 8.52 -7.07 3.71
C ASN A 242 7.35 -6.73 2.80
N ALA A 243 6.51 -7.72 2.47
CA ALA A 243 5.26 -7.50 1.76
C ALA A 243 4.31 -6.61 2.58
N ARG A 244 3.48 -5.82 1.90
CA ARG A 244 2.60 -4.84 2.53
C ARG A 244 1.14 -5.14 2.25
N LYS A 245 0.29 -4.98 3.26
CA LYS A 245 -1.17 -5.07 3.08
C LYS A 245 -1.75 -3.88 2.33
N ARG A 246 -1.12 -2.70 2.48
CA ARG A 246 -1.56 -1.44 1.90
C ARG A 246 -0.39 -0.66 1.34
N ASN A 247 -0.66 0.15 0.32
CA ASN A 247 0.31 1.04 -0.32
C ASN A 247 1.64 0.38 -0.69
N PRO A 248 1.64 -0.77 -1.37
CA PRO A 248 2.86 -1.35 -1.88
C PRO A 248 3.52 -0.39 -2.87
N LEU A 249 4.83 -0.31 -2.83
CA LEU A 249 5.62 0.49 -3.76
C LEU A 249 5.79 -0.29 -5.06
N GLN A 250 4.98 0.02 -6.07
CA GLN A 250 4.88 -0.76 -7.30
C GLN A 250 5.07 0.13 -8.52
N TYR A 251 6.26 0.03 -9.12
CA TYR A 251 6.64 0.87 -10.25
C TYR A 251 7.15 0.03 -11.40
N PHE A 252 6.51 0.17 -12.56
CA PHE A 252 7.01 -0.28 -13.84
C PHE A 252 7.51 0.90 -14.66
N MET A 253 8.65 0.76 -15.28
CA MET A 253 9.25 1.72 -16.17
C MET A 253 9.55 1.06 -17.51
N VAL A 254 9.25 1.72 -18.62
CA VAL A 254 9.51 1.22 -19.97
C VAL A 254 10.13 2.34 -20.80
N ASN A 255 11.32 2.09 -21.33
CA ASN A 255 12.06 3.05 -22.17
C ASN A 255 12.07 4.47 -21.60
N GLY A 256 12.30 4.60 -20.27
CA GLY A 256 12.33 5.89 -19.61
C GLY A 256 10.96 6.50 -19.28
N ARG A 257 9.87 5.72 -19.27
CA ARG A 257 8.51 6.17 -18.90
C ARG A 257 7.94 5.31 -17.79
N ASN A 258 7.22 5.91 -16.85
CA ASN A 258 6.46 5.16 -15.87
C ASN A 258 5.16 4.65 -16.52
N MET A 259 4.83 3.39 -16.29
CA MET A 259 3.60 2.78 -16.81
C MET A 259 2.84 2.00 -15.73
N ARG A 260 1.56 1.75 -16.00
CA ARG A 260 0.75 0.76 -15.30
C ARG A 260 0.38 -0.35 -16.26
N HIS A 261 0.68 -1.59 -15.89
CA HIS A 261 0.39 -2.75 -16.72
C HIS A 261 -0.19 -3.88 -15.88
N PRO A 262 -1.53 -4.04 -15.86
CA PRO A 262 -2.20 -5.03 -15.01
C PRO A 262 -1.75 -6.47 -15.28
N TYR A 263 -1.41 -6.79 -16.52
CA TYR A 263 -0.95 -8.13 -16.91
C TYR A 263 0.45 -8.41 -16.33
N PHE A 264 1.41 -7.49 -16.44
CA PHE A 264 2.74 -7.66 -15.83
C PHE A 264 2.69 -7.61 -14.31
N HIS A 265 1.76 -6.84 -13.73
CA HIS A 265 1.51 -6.89 -12.29
C HIS A 265 1.11 -8.31 -11.84
N LYS A 266 0.23 -9.00 -12.60
CA LYS A 266 -0.12 -10.41 -12.32
C LYS A 266 1.08 -11.33 -12.40
N ALA A 267 2.02 -11.11 -13.36
CA ALA A 267 3.26 -11.89 -13.45
C ALA A 267 4.08 -11.79 -12.16
N VAL A 268 4.26 -10.57 -11.64
CA VAL A 268 4.94 -10.35 -10.36
C VAL A 268 4.22 -11.06 -9.22
N MET A 269 2.90 -10.83 -9.08
CA MET A 269 2.10 -11.43 -8.00
C MET A 269 2.15 -12.96 -8.02
N GLN A 270 2.12 -13.59 -9.19
CA GLN A 270 2.23 -15.05 -9.34
C GLN A 270 3.58 -15.60 -8.83
N CYS A 271 4.66 -14.82 -8.93
CA CYS A 271 5.94 -15.24 -8.38
C CYS A 271 5.95 -15.26 -6.84
N TYR A 272 5.09 -14.47 -6.21
CA TYR A 272 4.98 -14.34 -4.76
C TYR A 272 3.84 -15.16 -4.14
N GLU A 273 2.99 -15.81 -4.93
CA GLU A 273 1.72 -16.45 -4.50
C GLU A 273 1.89 -17.43 -3.31
N ARG A 274 3.05 -18.11 -3.22
CA ARG A 274 3.34 -19.04 -2.11
C ARG A 274 4.31 -18.49 -1.06
N LEU A 275 4.78 -17.27 -1.24
CA LEU A 275 5.81 -16.66 -0.41
C LEU A 275 5.26 -15.60 0.54
N ILE A 276 4.08 -15.05 0.22
CA ILE A 276 3.43 -13.98 1.00
C ILE A 276 1.98 -14.36 1.29
N PRO A 277 1.37 -13.82 2.38
CA PRO A 277 -0.06 -13.94 2.63
C PRO A 277 -0.91 -13.39 1.48
N ALA A 278 -2.11 -13.96 1.27
CA ALA A 278 -2.98 -13.61 0.14
C ALA A 278 -3.47 -12.14 0.14
N ASP A 279 -3.45 -11.48 1.31
CA ASP A 279 -3.86 -10.09 1.50
C ASP A 279 -2.68 -9.10 1.47
N GLU A 280 -1.47 -9.56 1.17
CA GLU A 280 -0.26 -8.75 1.07
C GLU A 280 0.27 -8.65 -0.36
N GLN A 281 1.02 -7.60 -0.65
CA GLN A 281 1.59 -7.33 -1.96
C GLN A 281 3.06 -6.96 -1.84
N PRO A 282 3.93 -7.46 -2.75
CA PRO A 282 5.34 -7.13 -2.74
C PRO A 282 5.59 -5.71 -3.26
N ASN A 283 6.68 -5.10 -2.79
CA ASN A 283 7.25 -3.92 -3.43
C ASN A 283 8.01 -4.33 -4.68
N TYR A 284 8.00 -3.53 -5.75
CA TYR A 284 8.84 -3.73 -6.91
C TYR A 284 9.11 -2.43 -7.68
N PHE A 285 10.28 -2.35 -8.28
CA PHE A 285 10.77 -1.25 -9.10
C PHE A 285 11.44 -1.87 -10.32
N ILE A 286 10.69 -2.06 -11.40
CA ILE A 286 11.11 -2.84 -12.57
C ILE A 286 11.19 -1.93 -13.78
N SER A 287 12.36 -1.89 -14.42
CA SER A 287 12.61 -1.18 -15.66
C SER A 287 12.75 -2.17 -16.82
N LEU A 288 11.93 -1.99 -17.82
CA LEU A 288 11.93 -2.76 -19.07
C LEU A 288 12.50 -1.88 -20.18
N ARG A 289 13.49 -2.37 -20.88
CA ARG A 289 13.97 -1.78 -22.12
C ARG A 289 13.57 -2.69 -23.27
N VAL A 290 12.79 -2.17 -24.18
CA VAL A 290 12.27 -2.87 -25.36
C VAL A 290 12.51 -2.02 -26.60
N ASP A 291 12.50 -2.65 -27.76
CA ASP A 291 12.59 -1.92 -29.02
C ASP A 291 11.36 -0.97 -29.16
N PRO A 292 11.57 0.33 -29.39
CA PRO A 292 10.47 1.29 -29.55
C PRO A 292 9.47 0.94 -30.65
N GLU A 293 9.89 0.24 -31.71
CA GLU A 293 9.02 -0.18 -32.81
C GLU A 293 8.02 -1.28 -32.40
N THR A 294 8.30 -2.02 -31.31
CA THR A 294 7.45 -3.11 -30.80
C THR A 294 6.43 -2.67 -29.76
N ILE A 295 6.36 -1.37 -29.47
CA ILE A 295 5.44 -0.81 -28.49
C ILE A 295 4.60 0.34 -29.05
N ASP A 296 3.32 0.38 -28.64
CA ASP A 296 2.47 1.55 -28.87
C ASP A 296 2.22 2.29 -27.55
N VAL A 297 2.69 3.53 -27.48
CA VAL A 297 2.58 4.43 -26.31
C VAL A 297 1.39 5.38 -26.43
N ASN A 298 0.84 5.56 -27.65
CA ASN A 298 -0.19 6.58 -27.93
C ASN A 298 -1.63 6.07 -27.74
N ILE A 299 -1.88 5.19 -26.78
CA ILE A 299 -3.19 4.59 -26.53
C ILE A 299 -4.08 5.50 -25.68
N HIS A 300 -3.51 6.15 -24.66
CA HIS A 300 -4.24 6.97 -23.70
C HIS A 300 -3.63 8.38 -23.61
N PRO A 301 -4.44 9.45 -23.39
CA PRO A 301 -3.94 10.83 -23.25
C PRO A 301 -2.86 10.98 -22.17
N THR A 302 -2.94 10.22 -21.07
CA THR A 302 -1.96 10.26 -19.98
C THR A 302 -0.69 9.47 -20.26
N LYS A 303 -0.61 8.68 -21.35
CA LYS A 303 0.53 7.86 -21.75
C LYS A 303 1.02 6.86 -20.69
N ASN A 304 0.13 6.46 -19.77
CA ASN A 304 0.46 5.54 -18.67
C ASN A 304 0.20 4.06 -19.04
N GLU A 305 -0.42 3.81 -20.19
CA GLU A 305 -0.70 2.48 -20.73
C GLU A 305 0.09 2.30 -22.02
N ILE A 306 0.76 1.19 -22.14
CA ILE A 306 1.59 0.82 -23.29
C ILE A 306 1.13 -0.55 -23.76
N LYS A 307 0.93 -0.71 -25.07
CA LYS A 307 0.74 -2.01 -25.72
C LYS A 307 2.07 -2.55 -26.20
N PHE A 308 2.26 -3.83 -26.01
CA PHE A 308 3.45 -4.55 -26.47
C PHE A 308 3.05 -5.56 -27.54
N GLU A 309 3.82 -5.67 -28.58
CA GLU A 309 3.63 -6.71 -29.60
C GLU A 309 3.88 -8.11 -29.01
N ASN A 310 4.94 -8.25 -28.20
CA ASN A 310 5.38 -9.52 -27.62
C ASN A 310 5.03 -9.66 -26.13
N GLU A 311 3.83 -9.23 -25.72
CA GLU A 311 3.40 -9.15 -24.30
C GLU A 311 3.57 -10.49 -23.56
N GLN A 312 3.20 -11.61 -24.19
CA GLN A 312 3.29 -12.94 -23.58
C GLN A 312 4.74 -13.38 -23.36
N ALA A 313 5.64 -13.10 -24.31
CA ALA A 313 7.05 -13.42 -24.17
C ALA A 313 7.71 -12.59 -23.06
N ILE A 314 7.40 -11.30 -22.99
CA ILE A 314 7.87 -10.40 -21.90
C ILE A 314 7.37 -10.90 -20.56
N TRP A 315 6.12 -11.34 -20.47
CA TRP A 315 5.53 -11.92 -19.26
C TRP A 315 6.32 -13.15 -18.76
N GLN A 316 6.68 -14.07 -19.66
CA GLN A 316 7.46 -15.27 -19.33
C GLN A 316 8.87 -14.92 -18.87
N ILE A 317 9.55 -14.00 -19.58
CA ILE A 317 10.90 -13.54 -19.23
C ILE A 317 10.89 -12.86 -17.86
N LEU A 318 9.92 -11.96 -17.61
CA LEU A 318 9.75 -11.27 -16.34
C LEU A 318 9.52 -12.26 -15.19
N THR A 319 8.64 -13.24 -15.39
CA THR A 319 8.36 -14.27 -14.40
C THR A 319 9.60 -15.12 -14.09
N ALA A 320 10.36 -15.51 -15.11
CA ALA A 320 11.59 -16.27 -14.94
C ALA A 320 12.66 -15.46 -14.19
N ALA A 321 12.88 -14.19 -14.56
CA ALA A 321 13.84 -13.30 -13.93
C ALA A 321 13.53 -13.08 -12.43
N ILE A 322 12.27 -12.86 -12.08
CA ILE A 322 11.85 -12.68 -10.69
C ILE A 322 12.04 -13.97 -9.89
N ARG A 323 11.61 -15.12 -10.42
CA ARG A 323 11.77 -16.42 -9.75
C ARG A 323 13.23 -16.79 -9.53
N ASP A 324 14.09 -16.54 -10.50
CA ASP A 324 15.52 -16.78 -10.38
C ASP A 324 16.14 -15.92 -9.26
N SER A 325 15.83 -14.62 -9.23
CA SER A 325 16.30 -13.71 -8.19
C SER A 325 15.79 -14.08 -6.79
N LEU A 326 14.52 -14.43 -6.65
CA LEU A 326 13.94 -14.89 -5.38
C LEU A 326 14.54 -16.24 -4.95
N GLY A 327 14.81 -17.16 -5.90
CA GLY A 327 15.41 -18.46 -5.63
C GLY A 327 16.85 -18.34 -5.13
N ARG A 328 17.65 -17.51 -5.75
CA ARG A 328 19.05 -17.26 -5.33
C ARG A 328 19.11 -16.69 -3.92
N PHE A 329 18.21 -15.78 -3.59
CA PHE A 329 18.18 -15.15 -2.26
C PHE A 329 17.74 -16.12 -1.18
N ASN A 330 16.74 -16.98 -1.43
CA ASN A 330 16.28 -18.02 -0.47
C ASN A 330 17.28 -19.17 -0.32
N ALA A 331 18.16 -19.40 -1.32
CA ALA A 331 19.20 -20.44 -1.26
C ALA A 331 20.44 -20.02 -0.47
N ALA A 332 20.66 -18.74 -0.24
CA ALA A 332 21.72 -18.22 0.59
C ALA A 332 21.16 -17.83 1.96
N PRO A 333 21.26 -18.67 3.01
CA PRO A 333 20.94 -18.24 4.35
C PRO A 333 21.87 -17.08 4.69
N ALA A 334 21.32 -15.88 4.82
CA ALA A 334 22.05 -14.76 5.37
C ALA A 334 22.35 -15.09 6.83
N ILE A 335 23.58 -15.53 7.10
CA ILE A 335 24.08 -15.58 8.48
C ILE A 335 24.29 -14.12 8.85
N ASP A 336 23.31 -13.55 9.55
CA ASP A 336 23.42 -12.21 10.11
C ASP A 336 24.32 -12.33 11.34
N PHE A 337 25.54 -11.84 11.25
CA PHE A 337 26.50 -11.78 12.35
C PHE A 337 26.26 -10.57 13.27
N ASP A 338 25.40 -9.65 12.88
CA ASP A 338 24.99 -8.48 13.68
C ASP A 338 23.73 -8.78 14.51
N VAL A 339 23.79 -9.81 15.35
CA VAL A 339 22.76 -10.00 16.38
C VAL A 339 23.16 -9.13 17.56
N ASP A 340 22.37 -8.11 17.85
CA ASP A 340 22.54 -7.19 19.00
C ASP A 340 22.57 -7.90 20.38
N ASP A 341 22.27 -9.20 20.43
CA ASP A 341 22.31 -10.10 21.60
C ASP A 341 23.42 -11.15 21.50
N ALA A 342 24.44 -10.96 20.68
CA ALA A 342 25.58 -11.89 20.69
C ALA A 342 26.27 -11.80 22.08
N PRO A 343 26.42 -12.93 22.82
CA PRO A 343 27.15 -12.91 24.07
C PRO A 343 28.56 -12.39 23.83
N GLU A 344 29.01 -11.45 24.66
CA GLU A 344 30.37 -10.92 24.56
C GLU A 344 31.35 -12.07 24.55
N ILE A 345 32.14 -12.18 23.46
CA ILE A 345 33.23 -13.13 23.40
C ILE A 345 34.24 -12.73 24.48
N PRO A 346 34.47 -13.56 25.51
CA PRO A 346 35.39 -13.21 26.59
C PRO A 346 36.77 -12.97 25.97
N VAL A 347 37.31 -11.78 26.25
CA VAL A 347 38.66 -11.41 25.80
C VAL A 347 39.64 -12.42 26.40
N PHE A 348 40.38 -13.11 25.53
CA PHE A 348 41.42 -14.02 25.95
C PHE A 348 42.45 -13.27 26.82
N ASN A 349 42.51 -13.61 28.12
CA ASN A 349 43.48 -13.05 29.01
C ASN A 349 44.68 -14.00 29.08
N PRO A 350 45.84 -13.67 28.48
CA PRO A 350 47.00 -14.56 28.44
C PRO A 350 47.62 -14.86 29.80
N ASP A 351 47.27 -14.07 30.84
CA ASP A 351 47.78 -14.26 32.21
C ASP A 351 46.91 -15.11 33.11
N ALA A 352 45.77 -15.59 32.64
CA ALA A 352 44.92 -16.54 33.33
C ALA A 352 45.40 -17.96 33.05
N THR A 353 46.37 -18.46 33.77
CA THR A 353 46.72 -19.89 33.78
C THR A 353 45.61 -20.67 34.43
N ALA A 354 44.64 -21.10 33.61
CA ALA A 354 43.71 -22.15 34.00
C ALA A 354 44.44 -23.49 33.95
N THR A 355 44.92 -23.93 35.07
CA THR A 355 45.34 -25.32 35.27
C THR A 355 44.09 -26.20 35.34
N HIS A 356 43.56 -26.56 34.19
CA HIS A 356 42.71 -27.76 34.09
C HIS A 356 43.65 -28.90 33.70
N ASP A 357 43.92 -29.80 34.65
CA ASP A 357 44.44 -31.11 34.33
C ASP A 357 43.39 -31.86 33.51
N VAL A 358 43.57 -31.83 32.21
CA VAL A 358 42.80 -32.69 31.30
C VAL A 358 43.49 -34.04 31.32
N GLU A 359 42.95 -34.99 32.06
CA GLU A 359 43.29 -36.41 31.88
C GLU A 359 42.88 -36.78 30.43
N ILE A 360 43.90 -36.97 29.61
CA ILE A 360 43.71 -37.48 28.23
C ILE A 360 43.56 -38.96 28.33
N ASP A 361 42.37 -39.48 28.10
CA ASP A 361 42.13 -40.92 27.94
C ASP A 361 42.66 -41.35 26.55
N ASP A 362 43.83 -41.99 26.57
CA ASP A 362 44.49 -42.52 25.35
C ASP A 362 43.66 -43.62 24.62
N GLY A 363 42.53 -44.04 25.19
CA GLY A 363 41.60 -45.01 24.60
C GLY A 363 40.42 -44.40 23.83
N TYR A 364 40.24 -43.05 23.80
CA TYR A 364 39.13 -42.40 23.15
C TYR A 364 39.30 -42.37 21.62
N ASN A 365 38.50 -43.16 20.92
CA ASN A 365 38.40 -43.14 19.46
C ASN A 365 37.09 -42.48 19.00
N PRO A 366 37.08 -41.24 18.57
CA PRO A 366 35.85 -40.52 18.16
C PRO A 366 35.17 -41.09 16.91
N PHE A 367 35.80 -42.05 16.21
CA PHE A 367 35.26 -42.69 15.01
C PHE A 367 34.89 -44.16 15.22
N GLY A 368 34.92 -44.68 16.48
CA GLY A 368 34.46 -46.01 16.83
C GLY A 368 32.93 -46.05 16.91
N ALA A 369 32.31 -47.01 16.20
CA ALA A 369 30.85 -47.10 16.00
C ALA A 369 30.03 -47.56 17.24
N GLU A 370 30.61 -47.64 18.44
CA GLU A 370 29.92 -48.13 19.64
C GLU A 370 30.25 -47.26 20.87
N LEU A 371 29.72 -46.07 21.01
CA LEU A 371 29.59 -45.38 22.30
C LEU A 371 28.58 -44.28 22.20
N VAL A 372 27.29 -44.58 22.35
CA VAL A 372 26.29 -43.61 22.79
C VAL A 372 26.30 -43.69 24.33
N PRO A 373 26.79 -42.69 25.04
CA PRO A 373 26.71 -42.69 26.51
C PRO A 373 25.24 -42.63 26.93
N PRO A 374 24.82 -43.32 27.98
CA PRO A 374 23.45 -43.25 28.48
C PRO A 374 23.18 -41.81 28.96
N ALA A 375 22.04 -41.28 28.57
CA ALA A 375 21.60 -39.86 28.79
C ALA A 375 21.40 -39.45 30.27
N SER A 376 21.94 -40.23 31.24
CA SER A 376 21.74 -40.00 32.66
C SER A 376 22.84 -39.21 33.38
N GLU A 377 23.98 -38.92 32.73
CA GLU A 377 25.11 -38.28 33.45
C GLU A 377 25.24 -36.75 33.29
N PHE A 378 24.38 -36.11 32.48
CA PHE A 378 24.54 -34.66 32.18
C PHE A 378 23.54 -33.70 32.83
N PHE A 379 22.59 -34.16 33.66
CA PHE A 379 21.66 -33.25 34.33
C PHE A 379 21.51 -33.59 35.81
N PRO A 380 21.67 -32.61 36.73
CA PRO A 380 21.41 -32.87 38.15
C PRO A 380 19.92 -33.09 38.41
N GLU A 381 19.64 -34.15 39.15
CA GLU A 381 18.29 -34.53 39.60
C GLU A 381 17.62 -33.41 40.38
N SER A 382 16.50 -32.88 39.88
CA SER A 382 15.46 -32.38 40.77
C SER A 382 14.16 -32.13 39.98
N ARG A 383 13.24 -33.09 39.92
CA ARG A 383 11.78 -33.01 40.07
C ARG A 383 11.12 -34.35 39.66
N PRO A 384 10.11 -34.82 40.38
CA PRO A 384 9.52 -36.12 40.11
C PRO A 384 8.76 -36.13 38.77
N ARG A 385 9.16 -37.03 37.90
CA ARG A 385 8.49 -37.33 36.62
C ARG A 385 7.16 -38.03 36.90
N ARG A 386 6.05 -37.41 36.48
CA ARG A 386 4.79 -38.11 36.30
C ARG A 386 4.98 -39.12 35.18
N THR A 387 4.72 -40.39 35.51
CA THR A 387 4.71 -41.53 34.58
C THR A 387 3.72 -41.25 33.44
N ALA A 388 4.23 -41.11 32.22
CA ALA A 388 3.41 -41.11 31.03
C ALA A 388 3.00 -42.55 30.70
N SER A 389 1.71 -42.77 30.57
CA SER A 389 1.14 -44.02 30.06
C SER A 389 1.63 -44.27 28.62
N PRO A 390 1.88 -45.52 28.23
CA PRO A 390 2.34 -45.85 26.88
C PRO A 390 1.29 -45.45 25.85
N ARG A 391 1.70 -44.69 24.82
CA ARG A 391 0.87 -44.42 23.64
C ARG A 391 0.61 -45.72 22.90
N PRO A 392 -0.64 -46.09 22.60
CA PRO A 392 -0.92 -47.25 21.76
C PRO A 392 -0.45 -46.94 20.33
N THR A 393 0.39 -47.81 19.77
CA THR A 393 0.69 -47.85 18.34
C THR A 393 -0.52 -48.47 17.64
N VAL A 394 -1.29 -47.62 16.95
CA VAL A 394 -2.45 -48.07 16.15
C VAL A 394 -1.93 -48.64 14.84
N SER A 395 -2.22 -49.93 14.57
CA SER A 395 -1.93 -50.56 13.30
C SER A 395 -2.94 -50.11 12.21
N VAL A 396 -2.54 -50.22 10.95
CA VAL A 396 -3.37 -49.81 9.81
C VAL A 396 -4.74 -50.50 9.76
N ASN A 397 -4.90 -51.66 10.37
CA ASN A 397 -6.15 -52.42 10.42
C ASN A 397 -7.14 -51.95 11.50
N ASP A 398 -6.78 -51.04 12.37
CA ASP A 398 -7.68 -50.51 13.41
C ASP A 398 -8.47 -49.26 12.99
N TRP A 399 -8.18 -48.71 11.82
CA TRP A 399 -8.90 -47.54 11.30
C TRP A 399 -10.36 -47.81 10.95
N GLU A 400 -10.67 -49.01 10.41
CA GLU A 400 -12.05 -49.43 10.10
C GLU A 400 -12.90 -49.52 11.37
N LYS A 401 -12.36 -50.09 12.48
CA LYS A 401 -13.06 -50.17 13.76
C LYS A 401 -13.31 -48.77 14.39
N LEU A 402 -12.35 -47.87 14.26
CA LEU A 402 -12.51 -46.48 14.73
C LEU A 402 -13.57 -45.72 13.93
N TYR A 403 -13.68 -45.99 12.64
CA TYR A 403 -14.67 -45.42 11.76
C TYR A 403 -16.08 -45.94 12.05
N ASP A 404 -16.22 -47.26 12.27
CA ASP A 404 -17.49 -47.88 12.65
C ASP A 404 -18.00 -47.42 14.03
N ASP A 405 -17.11 -47.25 15.03
CA ASP A 405 -17.47 -46.67 16.32
C ASP A 405 -17.87 -45.22 16.26
N PHE A 406 -17.26 -44.43 15.37
CA PHE A 406 -17.59 -43.05 15.14
C PHE A 406 -18.97 -42.89 14.44
N VAL A 407 -19.24 -43.72 13.43
CA VAL A 407 -20.52 -43.76 12.72
C VAL A 407 -21.65 -44.17 13.67
N ARG A 408 -21.44 -45.21 14.50
CA ARG A 408 -22.44 -45.69 15.46
C ARG A 408 -22.78 -44.66 16.54
N LYS A 409 -21.78 -43.96 17.10
CA LYS A 409 -22.01 -42.89 18.07
C LYS A 409 -22.69 -41.65 17.44
N ARG A 410 -22.42 -41.38 16.17
CA ARG A 410 -23.09 -40.31 15.42
C ARG A 410 -24.55 -40.63 15.19
N ASP A 411 -24.88 -41.86 14.80
CA ASP A 411 -26.25 -42.30 14.51
C ASP A 411 -27.09 -42.45 15.80
N GLU A 412 -26.52 -42.88 16.92
CA GLU A 412 -27.16 -42.88 18.24
C GLU A 412 -27.46 -41.43 18.73
N GLY A 413 -26.53 -40.46 18.49
CA GLY A 413 -26.74 -39.06 18.82
C GLY A 413 -27.82 -38.38 17.97
N LEU A 414 -27.91 -38.72 16.68
CA LEU A 414 -28.94 -38.23 15.76
C LEU A 414 -30.32 -38.81 16.05
N ALA A 415 -30.42 -40.09 16.38
CA ALA A 415 -31.67 -40.76 16.73
C ALA A 415 -32.32 -40.08 17.97
N THR A 416 -31.53 -39.78 18.99
CA THR A 416 -32.02 -39.14 20.23
C THR A 416 -32.48 -37.68 19.97
N MET A 417 -31.90 -36.98 19.00
CA MET A 417 -32.34 -35.62 18.61
C MET A 417 -33.61 -35.61 17.76
N VAL A 418 -33.83 -36.64 16.93
CA VAL A 418 -35.00 -36.73 16.05
C VAL A 418 -36.27 -37.08 16.86
N GLU A 419 -36.16 -38.03 17.81
CA GLU A 419 -37.32 -38.43 18.66
C GLU A 419 -37.83 -37.32 19.57
N SER A 420 -37.00 -36.38 20.02
CA SER A 420 -37.45 -35.26 20.86
C SER A 420 -38.17 -34.13 20.11
N ARG A 421 -38.13 -34.08 18.78
CA ARG A 421 -38.74 -33.00 17.95
C ARG A 421 -39.99 -33.42 17.17
N ILE A 422 -40.29 -34.73 17.03
CA ILE A 422 -41.46 -35.21 16.28
C ILE A 422 -42.80 -34.98 17.05
N ASN A 423 -42.75 -34.71 18.35
CA ASN A 423 -43.95 -34.60 19.19
C ASN A 423 -44.54 -33.17 19.29
N THR A 424 -44.11 -32.19 18.51
CA THR A 424 -44.59 -30.77 18.66
C THR A 424 -44.93 -30.05 17.35
N LEU A 425 -45.33 -30.74 16.27
CA LEU A 425 -45.76 -30.05 15.06
C LEU A 425 -47.09 -30.64 14.54
N ASP A 426 -48.19 -29.87 14.77
CA ASP A 426 -49.49 -30.05 14.15
C ASP A 426 -49.51 -29.31 12.78
N PRO A 427 -50.01 -29.89 11.69
CA PRO A 427 -49.95 -29.28 10.36
C PRO A 427 -51.24 -28.58 9.98
N GLY A 428 -51.19 -27.30 9.68
CA GLY A 428 -52.25 -26.55 9.01
C GLY A 428 -51.84 -26.19 7.57
N PRO A 429 -52.79 -26.01 6.63
CA PRO A 429 -52.59 -26.32 5.21
C PRO A 429 -51.96 -25.20 4.37
N SER A 430 -51.31 -25.66 3.32
CA SER A 430 -50.67 -24.99 2.22
C SER A 430 -51.59 -24.24 1.26
N ASP A 431 -51.10 -23.15 0.65
CA ASP A 431 -51.28 -22.86 -0.79
C ASP A 431 -50.11 -22.05 -1.37
N PRO A 432 -49.74 -22.28 -2.64
CA PRO A 432 -48.51 -21.76 -3.24
C PRO A 432 -48.80 -20.58 -4.19
N GLU A 433 -48.04 -19.49 -4.09
CA GLU A 433 -47.77 -18.66 -5.29
C GLU A 433 -46.58 -17.71 -5.15
N SER A 434 -45.82 -17.65 -6.25
CA SER A 434 -44.96 -16.60 -6.80
C SER A 434 -43.73 -16.19 -6.03
N GLY A 435 -42.62 -16.50 -6.69
CA GLY A 435 -41.27 -16.08 -6.34
C GLY A 435 -41.03 -14.58 -6.46
N THR A 436 -40.47 -14.10 -5.38
CA THR A 436 -39.66 -12.87 -5.38
C THR A 436 -38.53 -13.11 -4.39
N ALA A 437 -37.32 -12.77 -4.77
CA ALA A 437 -36.15 -12.92 -3.90
C ALA A 437 -36.39 -12.21 -2.55
N PRO A 438 -36.13 -12.85 -1.39
CA PRO A 438 -36.38 -12.22 -0.11
C PRO A 438 -35.37 -11.10 0.14
N GLY A 439 -35.90 -9.88 0.27
CA GLY A 439 -35.17 -8.74 0.82
C GLY A 439 -34.75 -9.02 2.25
N LEU A 440 -33.62 -8.43 2.62
CA LEU A 440 -32.94 -8.54 3.92
C LEU A 440 -33.70 -7.87 5.10
N GLU A 441 -35.01 -7.90 5.12
CA GLU A 441 -35.83 -7.38 6.24
C GLU A 441 -36.18 -8.52 7.19
N GLY A 442 -35.50 -8.61 8.35
CA GLY A 442 -35.85 -9.54 9.43
C GLY A 442 -34.67 -10.26 10.12
N LEU A 443 -33.43 -9.82 9.92
CA LEU A 443 -32.23 -10.49 10.46
C LEU A 443 -31.72 -9.97 11.81
N ASP A 444 -32.52 -9.17 12.52
CA ASP A 444 -32.12 -8.55 13.81
C ASP A 444 -32.55 -9.36 15.06
N THR A 445 -32.91 -10.64 14.93
CA THR A 445 -33.30 -11.43 16.11
C THR A 445 -32.07 -12.13 16.70
N ALA A 446 -31.72 -11.70 17.93
CA ALA A 446 -30.76 -12.41 18.79
C ALA A 446 -31.21 -13.88 18.99
N PRO A 447 -30.26 -14.83 19.06
CA PRO A 447 -30.60 -16.21 19.37
C PRO A 447 -31.19 -16.33 20.77
N ASP A 448 -32.28 -17.12 20.92
CA ASP A 448 -32.90 -17.44 22.19
C ASP A 448 -31.88 -17.99 23.20
N GLU A 449 -31.97 -17.63 24.48
CA GLU A 449 -31.06 -18.00 25.59
C GLU A 449 -30.97 -19.51 25.91
N ALA A 450 -31.62 -20.38 25.13
CA ALA A 450 -31.60 -21.83 25.32
C ALA A 450 -30.32 -22.42 24.71
N THR A 451 -29.32 -22.68 25.56
CA THR A 451 -28.09 -23.51 25.29
C THR A 451 -27.54 -23.39 23.86
N LEU A 452 -26.84 -22.28 23.62
CA LEU A 452 -26.12 -22.07 22.38
C LEU A 452 -25.01 -23.17 22.25
N PHE A 453 -25.23 -24.13 21.37
CA PHE A 453 -24.16 -25.03 20.96
C PHE A 453 -23.23 -24.26 20.03
N THR A 454 -22.16 -23.73 20.58
CA THR A 454 -21.15 -22.97 19.83
C THR A 454 -19.92 -23.85 19.63
N GLN A 455 -19.46 -23.95 18.38
CA GLN A 455 -18.24 -24.69 18.02
C GLN A 455 -17.35 -23.86 17.12
N GLN A 456 -16.05 -23.85 17.42
CA GLN A 456 -15.07 -23.18 16.58
C GLN A 456 -14.60 -24.08 15.45
N PHE A 457 -14.55 -23.55 14.22
CA PHE A 457 -14.04 -24.24 13.04
C PHE A 457 -12.81 -23.54 12.47
N GLY A 458 -11.72 -24.29 12.30
CA GLY A 458 -10.48 -23.81 11.69
C GLY A 458 -9.80 -22.64 12.41
N GLY A 459 -10.13 -22.36 13.68
CA GLY A 459 -9.59 -21.23 14.43
C GLY A 459 -9.99 -19.86 13.85
N ALA A 460 -10.99 -19.82 12.97
CA ALA A 460 -11.41 -18.61 12.26
C ALA A 460 -12.91 -18.35 12.31
N TYR A 461 -13.72 -19.39 12.40
CA TYR A 461 -15.18 -19.31 12.34
C TYR A 461 -15.82 -19.90 13.57
N ILE A 462 -16.95 -19.32 13.99
CA ILE A 462 -17.81 -19.85 15.05
C ILE A 462 -19.09 -20.36 14.37
N LEU A 463 -19.46 -21.59 14.65
CA LEU A 463 -20.66 -22.24 14.17
C LEU A 463 -21.68 -22.28 15.29
N THR A 464 -22.89 -21.81 15.03
CA THR A 464 -23.99 -21.84 15.99
C THR A 464 -25.32 -22.10 15.27
N PRO A 465 -26.24 -22.90 15.85
CA PRO A 465 -27.56 -23.08 15.26
C PRO A 465 -28.35 -21.76 15.27
N SER A 466 -29.17 -21.57 14.22
CA SER A 466 -30.07 -20.43 14.07
C SER A 466 -31.43 -20.92 13.57
N GLN A 467 -32.49 -20.12 13.76
CA GLN A 467 -33.84 -20.48 13.31
C GLN A 467 -33.97 -20.81 11.82
N GLY A 468 -33.02 -20.33 10.99
CA GLY A 468 -32.98 -20.60 9.55
C GLY A 468 -31.97 -21.65 9.09
N GLY A 469 -31.20 -22.28 9.99
CA GLY A 469 -30.15 -23.23 9.65
C GLY A 469 -28.89 -23.08 10.50
N LEU A 470 -27.71 -23.22 9.90
CA LEU A 470 -26.42 -23.08 10.56
C LEU A 470 -25.84 -21.69 10.32
N MET A 471 -25.68 -20.90 11.39
CA MET A 471 -24.99 -19.60 11.32
C MET A 471 -23.48 -19.81 11.43
N VAL A 472 -22.75 -19.22 10.47
CA VAL A 472 -21.29 -19.22 10.40
C VAL A 472 -20.79 -17.80 10.61
N ILE A 473 -20.08 -17.53 11.70
CA ILE A 473 -19.61 -16.20 12.10
C ILE A 473 -18.09 -16.14 11.96
N ASP A 474 -17.55 -15.14 11.26
CA ASP A 474 -16.11 -14.85 11.25
C ASP A 474 -15.71 -14.19 12.57
N GLN A 475 -14.97 -14.90 13.43
CA GLN A 475 -14.60 -14.43 14.77
C GLN A 475 -13.79 -13.13 14.77
N HIS A 476 -12.92 -12.92 13.77
CA HIS A 476 -12.13 -11.69 13.66
C HIS A 476 -13.03 -10.51 13.30
N ARG A 477 -13.89 -10.67 12.29
CA ARG A 477 -14.82 -9.60 11.85
C ARG A 477 -15.85 -9.25 12.93
N ALA A 478 -16.37 -10.25 13.64
CA ALA A 478 -17.26 -10.05 14.76
C ALA A 478 -16.59 -9.20 15.85
N HIS A 479 -15.37 -9.55 16.24
CA HIS A 479 -14.67 -8.79 17.27
C HIS A 479 -14.25 -7.38 16.80
N VAL A 480 -13.92 -7.20 15.51
CA VAL A 480 -13.70 -5.86 14.93
C VAL A 480 -14.95 -4.99 15.09
N ARG A 481 -16.16 -5.54 14.83
CA ARG A 481 -17.41 -4.78 15.00
C ARG A 481 -17.65 -4.41 16.45
N VAL A 482 -17.54 -5.35 17.37
CA VAL A 482 -17.73 -5.14 18.80
C VAL A 482 -16.79 -4.06 19.34
N LEU A 483 -15.51 -4.15 19.00
CA LEU A 483 -14.51 -3.15 19.41
C LEU A 483 -14.78 -1.78 18.80
N TYR A 484 -15.14 -1.73 17.52
CA TYR A 484 -15.44 -0.47 16.84
C TYR A 484 -16.60 0.28 17.51
N ASP A 485 -17.72 -0.38 17.73
CA ASP A 485 -18.88 0.22 18.41
C ASP A 485 -18.55 0.64 19.85
N SER A 486 -17.75 -0.16 20.56
CA SER A 486 -17.26 0.20 21.90
C SER A 486 -16.39 1.47 21.88
N TYR A 487 -15.49 1.63 20.89
CA TYR A 487 -14.65 2.82 20.76
C TYR A 487 -15.47 4.06 20.34
N MET A 488 -16.43 3.90 19.43
CA MET A 488 -17.30 5.00 19.00
C MET A 488 -18.20 5.51 20.13
N ASN A 489 -18.78 4.61 20.94
CA ASN A 489 -19.63 4.98 22.07
C ASN A 489 -18.82 5.71 23.16
N ARG A 490 -17.60 5.25 23.45
CA ARG A 490 -16.73 5.91 24.44
C ARG A 490 -16.17 7.26 23.97
N ALA A 491 -15.90 7.41 22.68
CA ALA A 491 -15.47 8.68 22.11
C ALA A 491 -16.50 9.81 22.27
N SER A 492 -17.78 9.46 22.45
CA SER A 492 -18.86 10.42 22.69
C SER A 492 -19.04 10.79 24.17
N GLU A 493 -18.51 10.02 25.11
CA GLU A 493 -18.81 10.18 26.55
C GLU A 493 -17.61 10.69 27.38
N GLU A 494 -16.35 10.34 27.02
CA GLU A 494 -15.17 10.72 27.82
C GLU A 494 -13.95 10.98 26.93
N ALA A 495 -13.08 11.94 27.36
CA ALA A 495 -11.76 12.13 26.75
C ALA A 495 -10.89 10.87 26.97
N PHE A 496 -10.25 10.39 25.93
CA PHE A 496 -9.36 9.23 26.00
C PHE A 496 -8.17 9.53 26.93
N VAL A 497 -8.00 8.71 27.96
CA VAL A 497 -6.85 8.80 28.86
C VAL A 497 -5.61 8.24 28.18
N ALA A 498 -4.57 9.06 28.04
CA ALA A 498 -3.30 8.65 27.52
C ALA A 498 -2.50 7.85 28.56
N GLN A 499 -1.94 6.72 28.18
CA GLN A 499 -0.96 5.96 28.93
C GLN A 499 0.42 6.21 28.34
N ALA A 500 1.34 6.71 29.16
CA ALA A 500 2.73 6.90 28.72
C ALA A 500 3.41 5.55 28.45
N THR A 501 4.19 5.49 27.38
CA THR A 501 5.01 4.33 27.03
C THR A 501 6.35 4.42 27.80
N MET A 502 6.81 3.32 28.41
CA MET A 502 8.11 3.31 29.09
C MET A 502 9.27 3.54 28.13
N PHE A 503 9.14 3.05 26.92
CA PHE A 503 10.10 3.25 25.83
C PHE A 503 9.37 3.89 24.66
N PRO A 504 9.65 5.17 24.32
CA PRO A 504 9.05 5.82 23.18
C PRO A 504 9.46 5.15 21.86
N ASP A 505 8.50 4.80 21.03
CA ASP A 505 8.75 4.31 19.67
C ASP A 505 9.14 5.47 18.75
N VAL A 506 10.29 5.36 18.09
CA VAL A 506 10.75 6.38 17.14
C VAL A 506 10.32 5.99 15.72
N LEU A 507 9.64 6.92 15.05
CA LEU A 507 9.16 6.78 13.66
C LEU A 507 10.02 7.64 12.74
N GLU A 508 10.70 7.03 11.78
CA GLU A 508 11.30 7.73 10.64
C GLU A 508 10.30 7.65 9.48
N LEU A 509 9.67 8.76 9.15
CA LEU A 509 8.61 8.83 8.15
C LEU A 509 9.15 9.33 6.80
N SER A 510 8.48 8.94 5.72
CA SER A 510 8.67 9.61 4.44
C SER A 510 8.16 11.06 4.53
N PRO A 511 8.66 12.00 3.73
CA PRO A 511 8.16 13.39 3.73
C PRO A 511 6.64 13.48 3.56
N ARG A 512 6.06 12.59 2.75
CA ARG A 512 4.61 12.48 2.56
C ARG A 512 3.88 12.06 3.84
N SER A 513 4.39 11.04 4.52
CA SER A 513 3.81 10.55 5.78
C SER A 513 3.98 11.56 6.91
N HIS A 514 5.08 12.33 6.91
CA HIS A 514 5.34 13.42 7.84
C HIS A 514 4.27 14.53 7.72
N GLU A 515 3.97 14.99 6.51
CA GLU A 515 2.92 16.00 6.25
C GLU A 515 1.56 15.52 6.74
N VAL A 516 1.19 14.27 6.42
CA VAL A 516 -0.06 13.68 6.89
C VAL A 516 -0.12 13.61 8.41
N LEU A 517 0.97 13.15 9.07
CA LEU A 517 1.00 13.07 10.53
C LEU A 517 0.94 14.46 11.16
N THR A 518 1.55 15.47 10.56
CA THR A 518 1.46 16.87 11.01
C THR A 518 0.01 17.35 11.01
N ASP A 519 -0.75 17.07 9.93
CA ASP A 519 -2.16 17.44 9.80
C ASP A 519 -3.07 16.74 10.82
N ILE A 520 -2.81 15.44 11.11
CA ILE A 520 -3.67 14.63 11.98
C ILE A 520 -3.25 14.62 13.46
N SER A 521 -2.01 15.05 13.78
CA SER A 521 -1.45 14.98 15.15
C SER A 521 -2.28 15.73 16.20
N PRO A 522 -2.90 16.90 15.93
CA PRO A 522 -3.75 17.56 16.93
C PRO A 522 -4.95 16.69 17.34
N ARG A 523 -5.56 16.00 16.38
CA ARG A 523 -6.71 15.11 16.60
C ARG A 523 -6.33 13.79 17.23
N MET A 524 -5.14 13.27 16.90
CA MET A 524 -4.62 12.08 17.58
C MET A 524 -4.40 12.33 19.08
N ARG A 525 -4.08 13.57 19.47
CA ARG A 525 -4.01 13.96 20.90
C ARG A 525 -5.38 13.91 21.58
N GLU A 526 -6.44 14.36 20.93
CA GLU A 526 -7.81 14.26 21.43
C GLU A 526 -8.22 12.80 21.69
N LEU A 527 -7.63 11.86 20.94
CA LEU A 527 -7.86 10.43 21.03
C LEU A 527 -6.88 9.71 21.98
N GLY A 528 -6.10 10.45 22.75
CA GLY A 528 -5.20 9.91 23.77
C GLY A 528 -3.84 9.44 23.26
N PHE A 529 -3.41 9.83 22.04
CA PHE A 529 -2.04 9.65 21.61
C PHE A 529 -1.15 10.83 22.04
N VAL A 530 0.01 10.54 22.56
CA VAL A 530 1.06 11.55 22.82
C VAL A 530 2.16 11.33 21.78
N ILE A 531 2.17 12.17 20.75
CA ILE A 531 3.13 12.09 19.64
C ILE A 531 3.91 13.41 19.60
N THR A 532 5.24 13.32 19.59
CA THR A 532 6.14 14.47 19.60
C THR A 532 7.03 14.48 18.36
N HIS A 533 7.10 15.63 17.69
CA HIS A 533 8.02 15.84 16.58
C HIS A 533 9.45 16.08 17.09
N ARG A 534 10.42 15.26 16.64
CA ARG A 534 11.82 15.31 17.06
C ARG A 534 12.74 16.10 16.12
N GLY A 535 12.21 16.52 14.97
CA GLY A 535 12.93 17.26 13.93
C GLY A 535 13.06 16.49 12.61
N GLY A 536 13.10 17.23 11.48
CA GLY A 536 13.09 16.62 10.16
C GLY A 536 11.82 15.79 9.93
N THR A 537 11.97 14.54 9.54
CA THR A 537 10.85 13.58 9.34
C THR A 537 10.70 12.59 10.51
N THR A 538 11.38 12.85 11.65
CA THR A 538 11.40 11.94 12.79
C THR A 538 10.37 12.35 13.85
N TRP A 539 9.58 11.38 14.30
CA TRP A 539 8.56 11.52 15.33
C TRP A 539 8.77 10.49 16.44
N SER A 540 8.28 10.76 17.65
CA SER A 540 8.23 9.78 18.74
C SER A 540 6.80 9.61 19.23
N ILE A 541 6.43 8.37 19.56
CA ILE A 541 5.18 8.02 20.22
C ILE A 541 5.50 7.86 21.70
N ASP A 542 5.16 8.87 22.49
CA ASP A 542 5.46 8.93 23.92
C ASP A 542 4.31 8.40 24.77
N GLY A 543 3.11 8.27 24.19
CA GLY A 543 1.94 7.71 24.85
C GLY A 543 0.85 7.25 23.90
N VAL A 544 0.04 6.31 24.37
CA VAL A 544 -1.06 5.70 23.61
C VAL A 544 -2.35 5.67 24.45
N PRO A 545 -3.53 5.57 23.83
CA PRO A 545 -4.77 5.39 24.58
C PRO A 545 -4.70 4.16 25.49
N SER A 546 -5.11 4.30 26.77
CA SER A 546 -5.03 3.24 27.80
C SER A 546 -5.79 1.96 27.43
N MET A 547 -6.65 2.03 26.43
CA MET A 547 -7.46 0.91 25.93
C MET A 547 -6.70 0.01 24.94
N LEU A 548 -5.55 0.45 24.43
CA LEU A 548 -4.71 -0.35 23.53
C LEU A 548 -3.88 -1.33 24.36
N LYS A 549 -4.39 -2.55 24.51
CA LYS A 549 -3.65 -3.68 25.07
C LYS A 549 -3.09 -4.53 23.92
N ASP A 550 -1.81 -4.95 24.03
CA ASP A 550 -1.13 -5.90 23.13
C ASP A 550 -0.98 -5.48 21.66
N THR A 551 -1.04 -4.19 21.34
CA THR A 551 -0.84 -3.68 19.98
C THR A 551 0.42 -2.84 19.90
N SER A 552 1.26 -3.02 18.87
CA SER A 552 2.40 -2.15 18.62
C SER A 552 1.93 -0.73 18.29
N PRO A 553 2.30 0.29 19.10
CA PRO A 553 1.93 1.68 18.86
C PRO A 553 2.41 2.17 17.48
N ARG A 554 3.60 1.75 17.08
CA ARG A 554 4.20 2.07 15.79
C ARG A 554 3.35 1.57 14.62
N ALA A 555 3.00 0.28 14.62
CA ALA A 555 2.20 -0.31 13.55
C ALA A 555 0.82 0.37 13.41
N LEU A 556 0.21 0.76 14.53
CA LEU A 556 -1.07 1.44 14.55
C LEU A 556 -0.98 2.85 13.93
N VAL A 557 0.05 3.63 14.29
CA VAL A 557 0.25 4.97 13.74
C VAL A 557 0.60 4.91 12.26
N GLU A 558 1.43 3.97 11.84
CA GLU A 558 1.74 3.73 10.42
C GLU A 558 0.48 3.36 9.62
N ASP A 559 -0.38 2.44 10.11
CA ASP A 559 -1.67 2.08 9.47
C ASP A 559 -2.63 3.26 9.37
N LEU A 560 -2.66 4.13 10.39
CA LEU A 560 -3.46 5.36 10.35
C LEU A 560 -2.98 6.34 9.29
N ILE A 561 -1.68 6.61 9.25
CA ILE A 561 -1.08 7.49 8.24
C ILE A 561 -1.39 6.95 6.84
N GLU A 562 -1.20 5.65 6.62
CA GLU A 562 -1.50 5.01 5.34
C GLU A 562 -2.97 5.11 4.96
N SER A 563 -3.88 4.91 5.91
CA SER A 563 -5.33 5.00 5.66
C SER A 563 -5.78 6.40 5.24
N VAL A 564 -5.16 7.45 5.79
CA VAL A 564 -5.44 8.86 5.44
C VAL A 564 -4.88 9.20 4.06
N VAL A 565 -3.68 8.68 3.75
CA VAL A 565 -3.02 8.85 2.45
C VAL A 565 -3.87 8.29 1.30
N ASP A 566 -4.54 7.15 1.50
CA ASP A 566 -5.28 6.44 0.44
C ASP A 566 -6.61 7.08 0.09
N THR A 567 -7.33 7.56 1.07
CA THR A 567 -8.74 7.91 0.86
C THR A 567 -8.96 9.34 0.40
N GLY A 568 -8.04 10.27 0.67
CA GLY A 568 -8.13 11.67 0.19
C GLY A 568 -9.46 12.39 0.51
N GLN A 569 -10.30 11.82 1.38
CA GLN A 569 -11.61 12.36 1.73
C GLN A 569 -11.54 13.30 2.95
N GLU A 570 -12.61 14.06 3.17
CA GLU A 570 -12.73 15.04 4.25
C GLU A 570 -12.38 14.46 5.63
N VAL A 571 -11.28 14.94 6.17
CA VAL A 571 -10.58 14.39 7.34
C VAL A 571 -11.34 14.62 8.66
N ALA A 572 -12.36 15.49 8.69
CA ALA A 572 -12.91 15.99 9.95
C ALA A 572 -13.88 15.05 10.68
N SER A 573 -14.86 14.48 9.98
CA SER A 573 -15.86 13.58 10.59
C SER A 573 -15.43 12.11 10.56
N THR A 574 -14.58 11.76 9.62
CA THR A 574 -14.14 10.38 9.37
C THR A 574 -12.87 9.96 10.12
N LEU A 575 -12.15 10.88 10.76
CA LEU A 575 -10.91 10.50 11.48
C LEU A 575 -11.20 9.66 12.72
N HIS A 576 -12.22 10.01 13.50
CA HIS A 576 -12.65 9.22 14.67
C HIS A 576 -13.10 7.82 14.26
N GLU A 577 -13.93 7.72 13.21
CA GLU A 577 -14.38 6.44 12.66
C GLU A 577 -13.22 5.59 12.16
N ARG A 578 -12.27 6.20 11.46
CA ARG A 578 -11.09 5.50 10.94
C ARG A 578 -10.13 5.07 12.02
N LEU A 579 -9.90 5.94 13.01
CA LEU A 579 -9.09 5.60 14.16
C LEU A 579 -9.71 4.45 14.94
N ALA A 580 -11.02 4.56 15.26
CA ALA A 580 -11.76 3.50 15.92
C ALA A 580 -11.69 2.18 15.12
N LEU A 581 -11.80 2.25 13.78
CA LEU A 581 -11.69 1.07 12.91
C LEU A 581 -10.26 0.49 12.90
N SER A 582 -9.24 1.34 12.84
CA SER A 582 -7.84 0.88 12.87
C SER A 582 -7.51 0.25 14.23
N MET A 583 -7.92 0.89 15.33
CA MET A 583 -7.79 0.35 16.68
C MET A 583 -8.55 -0.98 16.83
N ALA A 584 -9.77 -1.06 16.31
CA ALA A 584 -10.59 -2.26 16.36
C ALA A 584 -9.94 -3.43 15.59
N ARG A 585 -9.38 -3.16 14.40
CA ARG A 585 -8.66 -4.19 13.61
C ARG A 585 -7.39 -4.68 14.30
N SER A 586 -6.64 -3.77 14.87
CA SER A 586 -5.39 -4.10 15.59
C SER A 586 -5.63 -4.86 16.88
N GLY A 587 -6.70 -4.51 17.64
CA GLY A 587 -7.08 -5.17 18.88
C GLY A 587 -7.95 -6.42 18.70
N ALA A 588 -8.40 -6.73 17.47
CA ALA A 588 -9.30 -7.86 17.24
C ALA A 588 -8.60 -9.21 17.37
N ILE A 589 -9.40 -10.23 17.73
CA ILE A 589 -8.93 -11.63 17.82
C ILE A 589 -8.27 -12.02 16.51
N ARG A 590 -7.02 -12.48 16.58
CA ARG A 590 -6.29 -12.94 15.40
C ARG A 590 -6.84 -14.27 14.89
N ARG A 591 -6.83 -14.45 13.58
CA ARG A 591 -7.16 -15.76 12.98
C ARG A 591 -6.19 -16.84 13.51
N GLY A 592 -6.72 -18.02 13.79
CA GLY A 592 -5.95 -19.12 14.38
C GLY A 592 -5.99 -19.17 15.91
N ARG A 593 -6.50 -18.14 16.61
CA ARG A 593 -6.68 -18.17 18.06
C ARG A 593 -7.86 -19.09 18.41
N ILE A 594 -7.59 -20.06 19.30
CA ILE A 594 -8.61 -20.95 19.86
C ILE A 594 -9.34 -20.19 20.97
N LEU A 595 -10.67 -20.20 20.90
CA LEU A 595 -11.56 -19.60 21.88
C LEU A 595 -12.23 -20.67 22.72
N SER A 596 -12.43 -20.40 24.01
CA SER A 596 -13.30 -21.21 24.87
C SER A 596 -14.78 -20.97 24.54
N THR A 597 -15.66 -21.91 24.91
CA THR A 597 -17.10 -21.76 24.69
C THR A 597 -17.64 -20.46 25.30
N ALA A 598 -17.20 -20.12 26.51
CA ALA A 598 -17.61 -18.88 27.18
C ALA A 598 -17.14 -17.60 26.44
N GLU A 599 -15.94 -17.63 25.80
CA GLU A 599 -15.48 -16.51 24.98
C GLU A 599 -16.27 -16.39 23.67
N MET A 600 -16.64 -17.51 23.05
CA MET A 600 -17.47 -17.53 21.85
C MET A 600 -18.88 -17.00 22.14
N ASP A 601 -19.52 -17.47 23.19
CA ASP A 601 -20.86 -17.03 23.60
C ASP A 601 -20.89 -15.54 23.93
N ARG A 602 -19.87 -15.06 24.65
CA ARG A 602 -19.72 -13.65 24.93
C ARG A 602 -19.56 -12.81 23.68
N LEU A 603 -18.71 -13.25 22.75
CA LEU A 603 -18.48 -12.55 21.48
C LEU A 603 -19.75 -12.47 20.65
N ILE A 604 -20.56 -13.54 20.60
CA ILE A 604 -21.85 -13.55 19.92
C ILE A 604 -22.83 -12.58 20.61
N ALA A 605 -22.95 -12.64 21.93
CA ALA A 605 -23.84 -11.74 22.68
C ALA A 605 -23.46 -10.27 22.49
N ASP A 606 -22.15 -9.95 22.53
CA ASP A 606 -21.67 -8.59 22.32
C ASP A 606 -21.87 -8.13 20.86
N LEU A 607 -21.72 -9.03 19.87
CA LEU A 607 -21.97 -8.73 18.44
C LEU A 607 -23.44 -8.32 18.21
N PHE A 608 -24.38 -9.08 18.75
CA PHE A 608 -25.82 -8.78 18.56
C PHE A 608 -26.33 -7.56 19.36
N ARG A 609 -25.50 -7.01 20.25
CA ARG A 609 -25.76 -5.70 20.89
C ARG A 609 -25.25 -4.52 20.03
N CYS A 610 -24.45 -4.79 18.99
CA CYS A 610 -23.94 -3.73 18.11
C CYS A 610 -25.02 -3.14 17.22
N THR A 611 -24.81 -1.89 16.78
CA THR A 611 -25.73 -1.16 15.89
C THR A 611 -25.96 -1.84 14.53
N SER A 612 -24.99 -2.61 14.04
CA SER A 612 -25.06 -3.33 12.75
C SER A 612 -24.34 -4.66 12.86
N PRO A 613 -24.93 -5.71 13.44
CA PRO A 613 -24.25 -6.98 13.70
C PRO A 613 -23.89 -7.77 12.45
N ALA A 614 -24.57 -7.51 11.32
CA ALA A 614 -24.37 -8.26 10.08
C ALA A 614 -23.13 -7.83 9.28
N MET A 615 -22.68 -6.57 9.45
CA MET A 615 -21.61 -5.99 8.64
C MET A 615 -20.53 -5.33 9.49
N THR A 616 -19.28 -5.48 9.05
CA THR A 616 -18.17 -4.69 9.59
C THR A 616 -18.29 -3.23 9.16
N PRO A 617 -17.63 -2.28 9.86
CA PRO A 617 -17.66 -0.86 9.47
C PRO A 617 -17.15 -0.59 8.05
N ASP A 618 -16.36 -1.51 7.47
CA ASP A 618 -15.85 -1.46 6.10
C ASP A 618 -16.70 -2.25 5.08
N GLY A 619 -17.93 -2.63 5.46
CA GLY A 619 -18.92 -3.22 4.55
C GLY A 619 -18.75 -4.70 4.24
N LYS A 620 -17.99 -5.47 5.05
CA LYS A 620 -17.86 -6.92 4.88
C LYS A 620 -18.86 -7.67 5.75
N ASN A 621 -19.42 -8.76 5.23
CA ASN A 621 -20.31 -9.61 6.01
C ASN A 621 -19.56 -10.26 7.17
N ILE A 622 -20.19 -10.24 8.36
CA ILE A 622 -19.64 -10.83 9.59
C ILE A 622 -20.10 -12.28 9.72
N PHE A 623 -21.34 -12.56 9.40
CA PHE A 623 -21.89 -13.91 9.44
C PHE A 623 -22.73 -14.21 8.19
N ALA A 624 -22.96 -15.50 7.97
CA ALA A 624 -23.88 -16.01 6.96
C ALA A 624 -24.67 -17.18 7.56
N ILE A 625 -25.91 -17.35 7.12
CA ILE A 625 -26.75 -18.49 7.52
C ILE A 625 -26.81 -19.47 6.35
N ILE A 626 -26.42 -20.71 6.59
CA ILE A 626 -26.54 -21.81 5.64
C ILE A 626 -27.90 -22.48 5.91
N PRO A 627 -28.88 -22.38 4.98
CA PRO A 627 -30.18 -23.00 5.19
C PRO A 627 -30.11 -24.51 5.37
N GLY A 628 -30.98 -25.08 6.19
CA GLY A 628 -31.03 -26.54 6.43
C GLY A 628 -31.20 -27.36 5.14
N ASP A 629 -31.98 -26.83 4.19
CA ASP A 629 -32.21 -27.47 2.87
C ASP A 629 -30.93 -27.60 2.02
N TYR A 630 -29.90 -26.77 2.29
CA TYR A 630 -28.62 -26.89 1.63
C TYR A 630 -27.91 -28.20 1.99
N PHE A 631 -28.02 -28.62 3.25
CA PHE A 631 -27.46 -29.91 3.68
C PHE A 631 -28.22 -31.08 3.08
N ASN A 632 -29.55 -31.01 3.00
CA ASN A 632 -30.35 -32.03 2.35
C ASN A 632 -30.01 -32.18 0.85
N ARG A 633 -29.65 -31.09 0.17
CA ARG A 633 -29.28 -31.09 -1.25
C ARG A 633 -27.88 -31.66 -1.50
N ILE A 634 -26.95 -31.57 -0.56
CA ILE A 634 -25.58 -32.07 -0.68
C ILE A 634 -25.48 -33.53 -0.24
N LEU A 635 -26.27 -33.92 0.75
CA LEU A 635 -26.19 -35.28 1.32
C LEU A 635 -27.12 -36.27 0.64
N GLY A 636 -27.96 -35.87 -0.31
CA GLY A 636 -28.84 -36.70 -1.12
C GLY A 636 -30.24 -36.71 -0.56
#